data_3c89b34f3eba4b93b97cbceedea47759
#
_entry.id   3c89b34f3eba4b93b97cbceedea47759
#
_cell.length_a   1.000
_cell.length_b   1.000
_cell.length_c   1.000
_cell.angle_alpha   90.00
_cell.angle_beta   90.00
_cell.angle_gamma   90.00
#
_symmetry.space_group_name_H-M   'P 1'
#
loop_
_entity.id
_entity.type
_entity.pdbx_description
1 polymer ?
#
loop_
_entity_poly.entity_id
_entity_poly.type
_entity_poly.pdbx_seq_one_letter_code
_entity_poly.pdbx_strand_id
1 'polypeptide(L)'
;LQERRHDDAEWLVLLLDGKTFAADQMVLALGVTVTGEKRLLGMVQTATENKRVCAAFLREIAERGFVGADGLLVVLDGAKGLHAAVREVFGEDVPIQRCQWHKRENVVSYLPKALQATWRGKLQAAYAHPDYAVAQRALQRLVRELRLLNASAARSLEEGLEETLTLHRLGVFAALGTSFKTTNLIESVMARVEEKTVRVDHWRTSDQKLRWCAAALLAVEKQFRRVRCFRQLPLLQQALRTKMTVESRAAA
;
A
#
# COMPACT_ATOMS: atom_id res chain seq x y z
N LEU A 1 13.07 -9.38 -14.14
CA LEU A 1 12.51 -8.78 -12.94
C LEU A 1 12.73 -9.67 -11.71
N GLN A 2 12.59 -10.98 -11.84
CA GLN A 2 12.73 -11.97 -10.76
C GLN A 2 14.18 -12.17 -10.29
N GLU A 3 15.18 -11.85 -11.11
CA GLU A 3 16.62 -12.02 -10.78
C GLU A 3 17.29 -10.72 -10.33
N ARG A 4 16.53 -9.59 -10.35
CA ARG A 4 17.07 -8.28 -10.00
C ARG A 4 17.43 -8.22 -8.52
N ARG A 5 18.67 -7.81 -8.22
CA ARG A 5 19.12 -7.49 -6.88
C ARG A 5 18.62 -6.11 -6.44
N HIS A 6 18.51 -5.91 -5.13
CA HIS A 6 17.97 -4.71 -4.51
C HIS A 6 18.89 -4.14 -3.40
N ASP A 7 20.07 -4.68 -3.25
CA ASP A 7 21.11 -4.30 -2.28
C ASP A 7 21.91 -3.05 -2.69
N ASP A 8 21.65 -2.49 -3.87
CA ASP A 8 22.27 -1.28 -4.41
C ASP A 8 21.56 0.02 -4.00
N ALA A 9 20.58 -0.05 -3.10
CA ALA A 9 19.78 1.10 -2.69
C ALA A 9 19.32 1.00 -1.23
N GLU A 10 19.14 2.16 -0.59
CA GLU A 10 18.52 2.26 0.73
C GLU A 10 17.00 2.42 0.57
N TRP A 11 16.26 1.48 1.14
CA TRP A 11 14.80 1.40 1.00
C TRP A 11 14.10 2.05 2.18
N LEU A 12 13.01 2.77 1.91
CA LEU A 12 12.22 3.47 2.92
C LEU A 12 10.75 3.09 2.90
N VAL A 13 10.18 2.85 1.70
CA VAL A 13 8.77 2.50 1.55
C VAL A 13 8.62 1.30 0.62
N LEU A 14 7.78 0.37 1.02
CA LEU A 14 7.28 -0.73 0.21
C LEU A 14 5.79 -0.50 -0.07
N LEU A 15 5.40 -0.41 -1.33
CA LEU A 15 3.99 -0.41 -1.73
C LEU A 15 3.63 -1.78 -2.29
N LEU A 16 2.50 -2.30 -1.86
CA LEU A 16 1.96 -3.59 -2.29
C LEU A 16 0.49 -3.43 -2.70
N ASP A 17 0.12 -3.99 -3.83
CA ASP A 17 -1.27 -3.97 -4.30
C ASP A 17 -1.55 -5.17 -5.22
N GLY A 18 -2.73 -5.76 -5.08
CA GLY A 18 -3.24 -6.77 -5.99
C GLY A 18 -4.04 -6.14 -7.12
N LYS A 19 -3.76 -6.54 -8.34
CA LYS A 19 -4.48 -6.07 -9.54
C LYS A 19 -4.81 -7.21 -10.47
N THR A 20 -6.01 -7.15 -11.04
CA THR A 20 -6.40 -8.04 -12.12
C THR A 20 -5.73 -7.59 -13.42
N PHE A 21 -5.01 -8.49 -14.06
CA PHE A 21 -4.44 -8.30 -15.40
C PHE A 21 -4.89 -9.43 -16.30
N ALA A 22 -5.61 -9.13 -17.37
CA ALA A 22 -6.12 -10.11 -18.32
C ALA A 22 -6.80 -11.34 -17.65
N ALA A 23 -7.67 -11.06 -16.66
CA ALA A 23 -8.40 -12.02 -15.81
C ALA A 23 -7.57 -12.79 -14.76
N ASP A 24 -6.26 -12.60 -14.70
CA ASP A 24 -5.40 -13.19 -13.67
C ASP A 24 -5.06 -12.15 -12.59
N GLN A 25 -4.96 -12.58 -11.34
CA GLN A 25 -4.55 -11.72 -10.24
C GLN A 25 -3.02 -11.62 -10.20
N MET A 26 -2.52 -10.38 -10.12
CA MET A 26 -1.11 -10.06 -9.98
C MET A 26 -0.91 -9.25 -8.69
N VAL A 27 -0.01 -9.69 -7.83
CA VAL A 27 0.46 -8.86 -6.70
C VAL A 27 1.75 -8.20 -7.13
N LEU A 28 1.78 -6.87 -7.03
CA LEU A 28 2.92 -6.05 -7.42
C LEU A 28 3.59 -5.46 -6.18
N ALA A 29 4.93 -5.46 -6.17
CA ALA A 29 5.75 -4.79 -5.18
C ALA A 29 6.54 -3.64 -5.81
N LEU A 30 6.36 -2.43 -5.27
CA LEU A 30 7.05 -1.21 -5.67
C LEU A 30 7.82 -0.64 -4.48
N GLY A 31 9.14 -0.52 -4.59
CA GLY A 31 9.99 0.11 -3.60
C GLY A 31 10.17 1.60 -3.85
N VAL A 32 10.33 2.36 -2.78
CA VAL A 32 10.77 3.76 -2.83
C VAL A 32 12.02 3.91 -1.96
N THR A 33 13.07 4.45 -2.56
CA THR A 33 14.35 4.68 -1.87
C THR A 33 14.29 5.93 -0.98
N VAL A 34 15.27 6.10 -0.11
CA VAL A 34 15.44 7.32 0.69
C VAL A 34 15.58 8.59 -0.15
N THR A 35 16.04 8.46 -1.42
CA THR A 35 16.13 9.57 -2.39
C THR A 35 14.84 9.81 -3.16
N GLY A 36 13.82 8.99 -2.95
CA GLY A 36 12.51 9.08 -3.59
C GLY A 36 12.40 8.42 -4.96
N GLU A 37 13.41 7.67 -5.38
CA GLU A 37 13.35 6.86 -6.60
C GLU A 37 12.37 5.70 -6.40
N LYS A 38 11.62 5.41 -7.45
CA LYS A 38 10.70 4.27 -7.49
C LYS A 38 11.33 3.15 -8.30
N ARG A 39 11.29 1.93 -7.77
CA ARG A 39 11.76 0.73 -8.47
C ARG A 39 10.77 -0.42 -8.30
N LEU A 40 10.58 -1.17 -9.37
CA LEU A 40 9.83 -2.43 -9.30
C LEU A 40 10.69 -3.48 -8.59
N LEU A 41 10.16 -4.05 -7.52
CA LEU A 41 10.84 -5.09 -6.76
C LEU A 41 10.49 -6.49 -7.28
N GLY A 42 9.25 -6.65 -7.75
CA GLY A 42 8.78 -7.90 -8.29
C GLY A 42 7.28 -7.90 -8.53
N MET A 43 6.81 -8.99 -9.10
CA MET A 43 5.40 -9.32 -9.19
C MET A 43 5.21 -10.82 -9.08
N VAL A 44 4.09 -11.24 -8.54
CA VAL A 44 3.67 -12.65 -8.50
C VAL A 44 2.25 -12.78 -9.02
N GLN A 45 2.04 -13.80 -9.84
CA GLN A 45 0.72 -14.21 -10.27
C GLN A 45 0.12 -15.18 -9.25
N THR A 46 -1.11 -14.97 -8.86
CA THR A 46 -1.80 -15.79 -7.88
C THR A 46 -3.28 -15.92 -8.22
N ALA A 47 -3.89 -17.04 -7.87
CA ALA A 47 -5.34 -17.19 -7.99
C ALA A 47 -6.08 -16.39 -6.92
N THR A 48 -5.47 -16.23 -5.75
CA THR A 48 -5.99 -15.49 -4.60
C THR A 48 -4.83 -14.86 -3.82
N GLU A 49 -5.04 -13.71 -3.21
CA GLU A 49 -4.06 -13.07 -2.32
C GLU A 49 -3.94 -13.82 -0.98
N ASN A 50 -3.56 -15.11 -1.05
CA ASN A 50 -3.38 -15.88 0.18
C ASN A 50 -2.01 -15.61 0.83
N LYS A 51 -1.98 -15.70 2.15
CA LYS A 51 -0.80 -15.44 2.97
C LYS A 51 0.45 -16.19 2.49
N ARG A 52 0.32 -17.48 2.14
CA ARG A 52 1.46 -18.34 1.78
C ARG A 52 2.18 -17.84 0.51
N VAL A 53 1.43 -17.54 -0.54
CA VAL A 53 2.01 -17.05 -1.81
C VAL A 53 2.62 -15.66 -1.62
N CYS A 54 1.91 -14.77 -0.91
CA CYS A 54 2.40 -13.42 -0.63
C CYS A 54 3.67 -13.46 0.24
N ALA A 55 3.72 -14.30 1.28
CA ALA A 55 4.90 -14.42 2.14
C ALA A 55 6.12 -15.00 1.38
N ALA A 56 5.92 -16.02 0.54
CA ALA A 56 6.99 -16.54 -0.31
C ALA A 56 7.54 -15.46 -1.25
N PHE A 57 6.67 -14.69 -1.88
CA PHE A 57 7.04 -13.58 -2.75
C PHE A 57 7.83 -12.48 -2.02
N LEU A 58 7.39 -12.10 -0.81
CA LEU A 58 8.08 -11.09 -0.01
C LEU A 58 9.45 -11.57 0.50
N ARG A 59 9.58 -12.86 0.89
CA ARG A 59 10.87 -13.44 1.26
C ARG A 59 11.86 -13.44 0.09
N GLU A 60 11.40 -13.81 -1.10
CA GLU A 60 12.22 -13.75 -2.31
C GLU A 60 12.74 -12.32 -2.59
N ILE A 61 11.90 -11.29 -2.39
CA ILE A 61 12.31 -9.89 -2.52
C ILE A 61 13.36 -9.54 -1.45
N ALA A 62 13.16 -9.95 -0.20
CA ALA A 62 14.10 -9.72 0.88
C ALA A 62 15.46 -10.42 0.64
N GLU A 63 15.45 -11.69 0.20
CA GLU A 63 16.66 -12.46 -0.15
C GLU A 63 17.46 -11.83 -1.30
N ARG A 64 16.77 -11.10 -2.18
CA ARG A 64 17.40 -10.30 -3.25
C ARG A 64 17.96 -8.96 -2.77
N GLY A 65 17.97 -8.70 -1.46
CA GLY A 65 18.63 -7.56 -0.84
C GLY A 65 17.70 -6.36 -0.55
N PHE A 66 16.38 -6.54 -0.59
CA PHE A 66 15.45 -5.50 -0.16
C PHE A 66 15.39 -5.45 1.38
N VAL A 67 16.07 -4.48 1.98
CA VAL A 67 16.14 -4.27 3.43
C VAL A 67 15.87 -2.81 3.75
N GLY A 68 14.97 -2.56 4.69
CA GLY A 68 14.75 -1.23 5.28
C GLY A 68 15.65 -1.03 6.50
N ALA A 69 16.92 -0.66 6.29
CA ALA A 69 17.92 -0.56 7.36
C ALA A 69 17.53 0.41 8.48
N ASP A 70 16.87 1.50 8.15
CA ASP A 70 16.41 2.54 9.09
C ASP A 70 14.91 2.44 9.44
N GLY A 71 14.34 1.27 9.17
CA GLY A 71 12.90 1.05 9.25
C GLY A 71 12.22 1.15 7.89
N LEU A 72 11.06 0.50 7.79
CA LEU A 72 10.31 0.37 6.55
C LEU A 72 8.86 0.79 6.79
N LEU A 73 8.32 1.67 5.94
CA LEU A 73 6.87 1.89 5.86
C LEU A 73 6.30 0.98 4.77
N VAL A 74 5.31 0.17 5.11
CA VAL A 74 4.58 -0.63 4.12
C VAL A 74 3.23 0.02 3.83
N VAL A 75 2.93 0.26 2.55
CA VAL A 75 1.64 0.79 2.09
C VAL A 75 0.93 -0.32 1.32
N LEU A 76 -0.26 -0.71 1.77
CA LEU A 76 -1.04 -1.77 1.14
C LEU A 76 -2.54 -1.48 1.19
N ASP A 77 -3.32 -2.24 0.42
CA ASP A 77 -4.77 -2.24 0.52
C ASP A 77 -5.27 -2.98 1.80
N GLY A 78 -6.43 -3.53 1.81
CA GLY A 78 -6.95 -4.23 2.99
C GLY A 78 -6.94 -5.74 2.89
N ALA A 79 -6.22 -6.33 1.93
CA ALA A 79 -6.17 -7.77 1.73
C ALA A 79 -5.52 -8.48 2.94
N LYS A 80 -6.29 -9.31 3.63
CA LYS A 80 -5.84 -9.98 4.87
C LYS A 80 -4.62 -10.89 4.65
N GLY A 81 -4.58 -11.58 3.52
CA GLY A 81 -3.46 -12.46 3.19
C GLY A 81 -2.15 -11.69 2.99
N LEU A 82 -2.22 -10.56 2.29
CA LEU A 82 -1.07 -9.69 2.06
C LEU A 82 -0.60 -9.03 3.36
N HIS A 83 -1.52 -8.53 4.18
CA HIS A 83 -1.24 -7.98 5.50
C HIS A 83 -0.52 -9.00 6.40
N ALA A 84 -1.05 -10.22 6.50
CA ALA A 84 -0.45 -11.28 7.31
C ALA A 84 0.93 -11.70 6.78
N ALA A 85 1.15 -11.69 5.46
CA ALA A 85 2.44 -11.96 4.85
C ALA A 85 3.48 -10.88 5.18
N VAL A 86 3.08 -9.60 5.16
CA VAL A 86 3.94 -8.48 5.54
C VAL A 86 4.41 -8.61 6.99
N ARG A 87 3.48 -8.90 7.92
CA ARG A 87 3.82 -9.12 9.33
C ARG A 87 4.79 -10.29 9.53
N GLU A 88 4.57 -11.39 8.81
CA GLU A 88 5.43 -12.58 8.90
C GLU A 88 6.85 -12.32 8.39
N VAL A 89 7.02 -11.52 7.33
CA VAL A 89 8.33 -11.34 6.67
C VAL A 89 9.09 -10.15 7.23
N PHE A 90 8.41 -9.04 7.54
CA PHE A 90 9.04 -7.80 7.98
C PHE A 90 8.84 -7.50 9.48
N GLY A 91 8.17 -8.40 10.20
CA GLY A 91 7.94 -8.27 11.64
C GLY A 91 6.57 -7.69 12.01
N GLU A 92 6.10 -8.06 13.22
CA GLU A 92 4.78 -7.65 13.72
C GLU A 92 4.65 -6.12 13.90
N ASP A 93 5.76 -5.44 14.20
CA ASP A 93 5.79 -4.00 14.50
C ASP A 93 6.07 -3.12 13.27
N VAL A 94 6.26 -3.71 12.07
CA VAL A 94 6.47 -2.91 10.85
C VAL A 94 5.31 -1.94 10.64
N PRO A 95 5.57 -0.63 10.45
CA PRO A 95 4.51 0.34 10.19
C PRO A 95 3.79 0.04 8.89
N ILE A 96 2.49 -0.25 8.98
CA ILE A 96 1.61 -0.46 7.83
C ILE A 96 0.69 0.75 7.69
N GLN A 97 0.73 1.42 6.55
CA GLN A 97 -0.27 2.38 6.12
C GLN A 97 -1.28 1.68 5.23
N ARG A 98 -2.48 1.46 5.74
CA ARG A 98 -3.57 0.93 4.94
C ARG A 98 -4.13 2.00 4.00
N CYS A 99 -4.40 1.65 2.76
CA CYS A 99 -4.90 2.55 1.73
C CYS A 99 -6.23 3.19 2.15
N GLN A 100 -6.23 4.52 2.33
CA GLN A 100 -7.42 5.27 2.74
C GLN A 100 -8.52 5.25 1.68
N TRP A 101 -8.16 5.19 0.39
CA TRP A 101 -9.13 5.13 -0.71
C TRP A 101 -9.86 3.79 -0.71
N HIS A 102 -9.15 2.67 -0.68
CA HIS A 102 -9.76 1.34 -0.63
C HIS A 102 -10.62 1.17 0.63
N LYS A 103 -10.15 1.63 1.79
CA LYS A 103 -10.94 1.60 3.02
C LYS A 103 -12.24 2.40 2.87
N ARG A 104 -12.18 3.61 2.33
CA ARG A 104 -13.36 4.45 2.08
C ARG A 104 -14.35 3.75 1.14
N GLU A 105 -13.89 3.22 0.00
CA GLU A 105 -14.77 2.54 -0.96
C GLU A 105 -15.38 1.26 -0.36
N ASN A 106 -14.62 0.50 0.41
CA ASN A 106 -15.14 -0.67 1.13
C ASN A 106 -16.25 -0.29 2.12
N VAL A 107 -16.08 0.79 2.88
CA VAL A 107 -17.13 1.27 3.81
C VAL A 107 -18.39 1.68 3.07
N VAL A 108 -18.25 2.49 2.01
CA VAL A 108 -19.43 3.02 1.30
C VAL A 108 -20.14 1.96 0.46
N SER A 109 -19.46 0.87 0.07
CA SER A 109 -20.08 -0.23 -0.68
C SER A 109 -21.24 -0.91 0.08
N TYR A 110 -21.23 -0.86 1.42
CA TYR A 110 -22.31 -1.35 2.27
C TYR A 110 -23.53 -0.41 2.34
N LEU A 111 -23.42 0.81 1.80
CA LEU A 111 -24.47 1.82 1.91
C LEU A 111 -25.30 1.93 0.62
N PRO A 112 -26.59 2.32 0.73
CA PRO A 112 -27.41 2.64 -0.43
C PRO A 112 -26.74 3.67 -1.34
N LYS A 113 -26.89 3.55 -2.65
CA LYS A 113 -26.28 4.45 -3.65
C LYS A 113 -26.50 5.93 -3.36
N ALA A 114 -27.70 6.30 -2.91
CA ALA A 114 -28.06 7.69 -2.56
C ALA A 114 -27.19 8.29 -1.43
N LEU A 115 -26.65 7.46 -0.53
CA LEU A 115 -25.84 7.90 0.60
C LEU A 115 -24.34 7.87 0.31
N GLN A 116 -23.90 7.14 -0.70
CA GLN A 116 -22.46 6.87 -0.94
C GLN A 116 -21.67 8.16 -1.17
N ALA A 117 -22.17 9.11 -1.96
CA ALA A 117 -21.45 10.36 -2.23
C ALA A 117 -21.24 11.18 -0.95
N THR A 118 -22.28 11.31 -0.13
CA THR A 118 -22.19 12.01 1.16
C THR A 118 -21.18 11.36 2.09
N TRP A 119 -21.19 10.02 2.19
CA TRP A 119 -20.27 9.30 3.07
C TRP A 119 -18.83 9.30 2.57
N ARG A 120 -18.61 9.27 1.24
CA ARG A 120 -17.26 9.52 0.68
C ARG A 120 -16.71 10.88 1.14
N GLY A 121 -17.53 11.92 1.08
CA GLY A 121 -17.16 13.27 1.54
C GLY A 121 -16.85 13.31 3.03
N LYS A 122 -17.70 12.73 3.89
CA LYS A 122 -17.48 12.67 5.35
C LYS A 122 -16.17 11.95 5.70
N LEU A 123 -15.91 10.77 5.12
CA LEU A 123 -14.71 9.99 5.36
C LEU A 123 -13.46 10.72 4.85
N GLN A 124 -13.53 11.32 3.67
CA GLN A 124 -12.43 12.11 3.11
C GLN A 124 -12.09 13.32 3.99
N ALA A 125 -13.09 14.04 4.50
CA ALA A 125 -12.89 15.16 5.41
C ALA A 125 -12.24 14.71 6.72
N ALA A 126 -12.66 13.58 7.29
CA ALA A 126 -12.07 13.02 8.49
C ALA A 126 -10.59 12.64 8.30
N TYR A 127 -10.25 12.01 7.18
CA TYR A 127 -8.86 11.68 6.83
C TYR A 127 -7.99 12.90 6.48
N ALA A 128 -8.59 14.01 6.09
CA ALA A 128 -7.84 15.22 5.68
C ALA A 128 -7.23 15.99 6.85
N HIS A 129 -7.67 15.75 8.08
CA HIS A 129 -7.08 16.39 9.26
C HIS A 129 -5.62 15.93 9.43
N PRO A 130 -4.64 16.83 9.51
CA PRO A 130 -3.23 16.43 9.63
C PRO A 130 -2.88 15.87 11.01
N ASP A 131 -3.58 16.30 12.05
CA ASP A 131 -3.39 15.83 13.43
C ASP A 131 -4.03 14.46 13.65
N TYR A 132 -3.26 13.54 14.23
CA TYR A 132 -3.70 12.16 14.47
C TYR A 132 -4.93 12.09 15.38
N ALA A 133 -4.91 12.80 16.52
CA ALA A 133 -5.99 12.71 17.50
C ALA A 133 -7.29 13.31 16.95
N VAL A 134 -7.20 14.36 16.13
CA VAL A 134 -8.36 14.97 15.46
C VAL A 134 -8.93 14.02 14.40
N ALA A 135 -8.09 13.46 13.53
CA ALA A 135 -8.51 12.49 12.50
C ALA A 135 -9.15 11.25 13.14
N GLN A 136 -8.52 10.69 14.17
CA GLN A 136 -9.02 9.53 14.90
C GLN A 136 -10.41 9.79 15.52
N ARG A 137 -10.56 10.89 16.25
CA ARG A 137 -11.86 11.27 16.84
C ARG A 137 -12.94 11.49 15.77
N ALA A 138 -12.58 12.10 14.64
CA ALA A 138 -13.50 12.30 13.53
C ALA A 138 -13.98 10.95 12.96
N LEU A 139 -13.06 10.02 12.69
CA LEU A 139 -13.40 8.67 12.20
C LEU A 139 -14.23 7.87 13.22
N GLN A 140 -13.89 7.91 14.50
CA GLN A 140 -14.66 7.25 15.56
C GLN A 140 -16.08 7.81 15.67
N ARG A 141 -16.28 9.11 15.43
CA ARG A 141 -17.63 9.70 15.33
C ARG A 141 -18.40 9.11 14.15
N LEU A 142 -17.76 9.00 12.98
CA LEU A 142 -18.37 8.39 11.79
C LEU A 142 -18.69 6.91 12.00
N VAL A 143 -17.88 6.15 12.76
CA VAL A 143 -18.21 4.78 13.15
C VAL A 143 -19.53 4.75 13.94
N ARG A 144 -19.72 5.66 14.92
CA ARG A 144 -20.97 5.73 15.69
C ARG A 144 -22.18 6.08 14.82
N GLU A 145 -22.02 7.02 13.89
CA GLU A 145 -23.08 7.37 12.94
C GLU A 145 -23.41 6.17 12.02
N LEU A 146 -22.40 5.46 11.51
CA LEU A 146 -22.57 4.28 10.66
C LEU A 146 -23.28 3.13 11.37
N ARG A 147 -23.03 2.92 12.67
CA ARG A 147 -23.71 1.86 13.45
C ARG A 147 -25.23 2.01 13.45
N LEU A 148 -25.72 3.25 13.38
CA LEU A 148 -27.16 3.53 13.32
C LEU A 148 -27.74 3.30 11.91
N LEU A 149 -26.90 3.31 10.87
CA LEU A 149 -27.33 3.16 9.48
C LEU A 149 -27.08 1.73 8.96
N ASN A 150 -25.88 1.22 9.17
CA ASN A 150 -25.46 -0.09 8.67
C ASN A 150 -24.28 -0.62 9.51
N ALA A 151 -24.54 -1.66 10.28
CA ALA A 151 -23.53 -2.28 11.16
C ALA A 151 -22.33 -2.85 10.39
N SER A 152 -22.51 -3.31 9.15
CA SER A 152 -21.41 -3.84 8.33
C SER A 152 -20.51 -2.71 7.83
N ALA A 153 -21.05 -1.56 7.45
CA ALA A 153 -20.27 -0.37 7.12
C ALA A 153 -19.44 0.11 8.32
N ALA A 154 -20.05 0.13 9.52
CA ALA A 154 -19.36 0.49 10.76
C ALA A 154 -18.18 -0.47 11.05
N ARG A 155 -18.43 -1.79 11.03
CA ARG A 155 -17.38 -2.82 11.20
C ARG A 155 -16.27 -2.69 10.14
N SER A 156 -16.64 -2.40 8.89
CA SER A 156 -15.67 -2.17 7.82
C SER A 156 -14.77 -0.97 8.10
N LEU A 157 -15.28 0.10 8.71
CA LEU A 157 -14.47 1.26 9.08
C LEU A 157 -13.58 0.97 10.30
N GLU A 158 -14.11 0.28 11.31
CA GLU A 158 -13.36 -0.08 12.53
C GLU A 158 -12.19 -1.02 12.25
N GLU A 159 -12.40 -1.99 11.34
CA GLU A 159 -11.38 -2.94 10.97
C GLU A 159 -10.19 -2.24 10.30
N GLY A 160 -9.04 -2.26 10.97
CA GLY A 160 -7.80 -1.61 10.51
C GLY A 160 -7.85 -0.07 10.45
N LEU A 161 -8.74 0.59 11.23
CA LEU A 161 -8.83 2.04 11.31
C LEU A 161 -7.47 2.66 11.67
N GLU A 162 -6.80 2.12 12.68
CA GLU A 162 -5.51 2.63 13.16
C GLU A 162 -4.43 2.57 12.07
N GLU A 163 -4.44 1.54 11.25
CA GLU A 163 -3.50 1.40 10.13
C GLU A 163 -3.76 2.42 9.01
N THR A 164 -5.00 2.91 8.86
CA THR A 164 -5.28 4.00 7.93
C THR A 164 -4.72 5.35 8.39
N LEU A 165 -4.34 5.45 9.66
CA LEU A 165 -3.80 6.64 10.30
C LEU A 165 -2.30 6.54 10.63
N THR A 166 -1.59 5.56 10.09
CA THR A 166 -0.15 5.36 10.39
C THR A 166 0.70 6.58 10.05
N LEU A 167 0.49 7.22 8.89
CA LEU A 167 1.19 8.45 8.54
C LEU A 167 0.88 9.61 9.49
N HIS A 168 -0.36 9.70 10.01
CA HIS A 168 -0.74 10.69 11.01
C HIS A 168 -0.02 10.42 12.33
N ARG A 169 -0.03 9.17 12.80
CA ARG A 169 0.63 8.75 14.04
C ARG A 169 2.15 8.97 13.99
N LEU A 170 2.77 8.82 12.83
CA LEU A 170 4.18 9.15 12.59
C LEU A 170 4.44 10.66 12.47
N GLY A 171 3.41 11.50 12.51
CA GLY A 171 3.54 12.95 12.39
C GLY A 171 3.93 13.46 10.99
N VAL A 172 3.84 12.61 9.97
CA VAL A 172 4.31 12.92 8.61
C VAL A 172 3.19 13.04 7.57
N PHE A 173 1.93 12.96 7.98
CA PHE A 173 0.79 12.97 7.05
C PHE A 173 0.71 14.24 6.20
N ALA A 174 0.89 15.41 6.80
CA ALA A 174 0.84 16.69 6.07
C ALA A 174 1.89 16.76 4.95
N ALA A 175 3.10 16.22 5.20
CA ALA A 175 4.21 16.26 4.25
C ALA A 175 4.13 15.14 3.19
N LEU A 176 3.70 13.94 3.58
CA LEU A 176 3.87 12.71 2.79
C LEU A 176 2.55 12.05 2.37
N GLY A 177 1.41 12.48 2.92
CA GLY A 177 0.10 11.90 2.65
C GLY A 177 -0.26 11.89 1.17
N THR A 178 0.15 12.89 0.40
CA THR A 178 -0.09 12.95 -1.06
C THR A 178 0.48 11.74 -1.80
N SER A 179 1.60 11.17 -1.33
CA SER A 179 2.26 10.04 -1.99
C SER A 179 1.94 8.69 -1.36
N PHE A 180 1.68 8.62 -0.05
CA PHE A 180 1.68 7.33 0.65
C PHE A 180 0.39 7.00 1.43
N LYS A 181 -0.63 7.85 1.43
CA LYS A 181 -1.94 7.51 2.05
C LYS A 181 -2.75 6.49 1.26
N THR A 182 -2.35 6.19 0.03
CA THR A 182 -3.03 5.26 -0.88
C THR A 182 -2.02 4.46 -1.71
N THR A 183 -2.47 3.38 -2.34
CA THR A 183 -1.71 2.58 -3.32
C THR A 183 -1.72 3.18 -4.73
N ASN A 184 -2.13 4.44 -4.91
CA ASN A 184 -2.27 5.10 -6.22
C ASN A 184 -0.99 5.08 -7.07
N LEU A 185 0.20 5.00 -6.45
CA LEU A 185 1.46 4.84 -7.19
C LEU A 185 1.47 3.54 -8.00
N ILE A 186 1.01 2.42 -7.43
CA ILE A 186 0.88 1.14 -8.14
C ILE A 186 -0.24 1.20 -9.16
N GLU A 187 -1.39 1.78 -8.80
CA GLU A 187 -2.53 1.94 -9.72
C GLU A 187 -2.11 2.69 -10.99
N SER A 188 -1.34 3.78 -10.84
CA SER A 188 -0.79 4.54 -11.96
C SER A 188 0.18 3.72 -12.82
N VAL A 189 0.97 2.83 -12.21
CA VAL A 189 1.87 1.93 -12.93
C VAL A 189 1.06 0.92 -13.73
N MET A 190 0.06 0.28 -13.12
CA MET A 190 -0.78 -0.72 -13.80
C MET A 190 -1.62 -0.12 -14.93
N ALA A 191 -2.17 1.09 -14.76
CA ALA A 191 -2.85 1.79 -15.86
C ALA A 191 -1.94 1.97 -17.09
N ARG A 192 -0.67 2.28 -16.88
CA ARG A 192 0.31 2.39 -17.98
C ARG A 192 0.71 1.04 -18.58
N VAL A 193 0.67 -0.04 -17.80
CA VAL A 193 0.82 -1.41 -18.30
C VAL A 193 -0.35 -1.77 -19.20
N GLU A 194 -1.58 -1.47 -18.79
CA GLU A 194 -2.78 -1.68 -19.59
C GLU A 194 -2.74 -0.92 -20.91
N GLU A 195 -2.32 0.37 -20.90
CA GLU A 195 -2.13 1.14 -22.14
C GLU A 195 -1.16 0.47 -23.12
N LYS A 196 -0.08 -0.14 -22.60
CA LYS A 196 0.91 -0.85 -23.46
C LYS A 196 0.40 -2.19 -23.99
N THR A 197 -0.55 -2.80 -23.32
CA THR A 197 -1.07 -4.12 -23.65
C THR A 197 -2.47 -4.08 -24.29
N VAL A 198 -3.06 -2.90 -24.45
CA VAL A 198 -4.43 -2.69 -24.97
C VAL A 198 -4.70 -3.33 -26.35
N ARG A 199 -3.66 -3.51 -27.15
CA ARG A 199 -3.76 -4.14 -28.50
C ARG A 199 -3.67 -5.66 -28.48
N VAL A 200 -3.56 -6.28 -27.31
CA VAL A 200 -3.52 -7.76 -27.20
C VAL A 200 -4.93 -8.27 -27.04
N ASP A 201 -5.50 -8.81 -28.10
CA ASP A 201 -6.90 -9.26 -28.14
C ASP A 201 -7.09 -10.65 -27.50
N HIS A 202 -6.06 -11.49 -27.52
CA HIS A 202 -6.13 -12.88 -27.04
C HIS A 202 -4.98 -13.25 -26.10
N TRP A 203 -5.36 -13.71 -24.92
CA TRP A 203 -4.46 -14.26 -23.92
C TRP A 203 -4.63 -15.77 -23.85
N ARG A 204 -3.62 -16.52 -24.28
CA ARG A 204 -3.70 -17.98 -24.38
C ARG A 204 -3.37 -18.70 -23.07
N THR A 205 -2.36 -18.24 -22.36
CA THR A 205 -1.87 -18.86 -21.12
C THR A 205 -1.55 -17.84 -20.04
N SER A 206 -1.60 -18.28 -18.78
CA SER A 206 -1.21 -17.44 -17.64
C SER A 206 0.27 -17.05 -17.69
N ASP A 207 1.15 -17.91 -18.18
CA ASP A 207 2.57 -17.61 -18.39
C ASP A 207 2.78 -16.52 -19.45
N GLN A 208 2.00 -16.52 -20.53
CA GLN A 208 2.02 -15.44 -21.51
C GLN A 208 1.63 -14.11 -20.86
N LYS A 209 0.56 -14.08 -20.05
CA LYS A 209 0.12 -12.87 -19.33
C LYS A 209 1.20 -12.36 -18.38
N LEU A 210 1.81 -13.25 -17.61
CA LEU A 210 2.91 -12.93 -16.69
C LEU A 210 4.08 -12.27 -17.43
N ARG A 211 4.55 -12.86 -18.54
CA ARG A 211 5.66 -12.32 -19.34
C ARG A 211 5.34 -10.97 -19.98
N TRP A 212 4.14 -10.80 -20.51
CA TRP A 212 3.70 -9.53 -21.07
C TRP A 212 3.58 -8.43 -20.01
N CYS A 213 3.00 -8.76 -18.86
CA CYS A 213 2.93 -7.85 -17.74
C CYS A 213 4.34 -7.43 -17.28
N ALA A 214 5.27 -8.40 -17.13
CA ALA A 214 6.66 -8.12 -16.77
C ALA A 214 7.37 -7.21 -17.78
N ALA A 215 7.24 -7.50 -19.07
CA ALA A 215 7.84 -6.69 -20.14
C ALA A 215 7.28 -5.26 -20.15
N ALA A 216 5.95 -5.11 -20.03
CA ALA A 216 5.30 -3.81 -19.95
C ALA A 216 5.73 -3.04 -18.71
N LEU A 217 5.82 -3.68 -17.54
CA LEU A 217 6.30 -3.09 -16.29
C LEU A 217 7.72 -2.55 -16.44
N LEU A 218 8.66 -3.34 -16.99
CA LEU A 218 10.05 -2.91 -17.23
C LEU A 218 10.12 -1.72 -18.21
N ALA A 219 9.24 -1.68 -19.21
CA ALA A 219 9.16 -0.55 -20.12
C ALA A 219 8.58 0.72 -19.46
N VAL A 220 7.60 0.57 -18.55
CA VAL A 220 7.01 1.67 -17.77
C VAL A 220 8.00 2.20 -16.74
N GLU A 221 8.79 1.32 -16.09
CA GLU A 221 9.78 1.69 -15.08
C GLU A 221 10.82 2.70 -15.59
N LYS A 222 11.26 2.58 -16.85
CA LYS A 222 12.19 3.51 -17.49
C LYS A 222 11.71 4.97 -17.47
N GLN A 223 10.42 5.19 -17.26
CA GLN A 223 9.79 6.52 -17.24
C GLN A 223 9.40 6.94 -15.82
N PHE A 224 9.83 6.21 -14.79
CA PHE A 224 9.54 6.59 -13.43
C PHE A 224 10.23 7.90 -13.07
N ARG A 225 9.48 8.76 -12.40
CA ARG A 225 10.01 9.96 -11.76
C ARG A 225 10.01 9.74 -10.25
N ARG A 226 10.81 10.49 -9.52
CA ARG A 226 10.79 10.50 -8.06
C ARG A 226 9.38 10.76 -7.54
N VAL A 227 9.07 10.29 -6.35
CA VAL A 227 7.81 10.62 -5.67
C VAL A 227 7.70 12.13 -5.44
N ARG A 228 6.47 12.67 -5.47
CA ARG A 228 6.26 14.13 -5.39
C ARG A 228 6.87 14.75 -4.13
N CYS A 229 6.80 14.04 -3.01
CA CYS A 229 7.29 14.48 -1.71
C CYS A 229 8.72 14.01 -1.39
N PHE A 230 9.57 13.74 -2.39
CA PHE A 230 10.90 13.16 -2.15
C PHE A 230 11.79 14.01 -1.21
N ARG A 231 11.63 15.33 -1.22
CA ARG A 231 12.38 16.23 -0.32
C ARG A 231 11.99 16.10 1.16
N GLN A 232 10.81 15.57 1.44
CA GLN A 232 10.28 15.36 2.79
C GLN A 232 10.52 13.93 3.31
N LEU A 233 11.08 13.01 2.51
CA LEU A 233 11.39 11.64 2.94
C LEU A 233 12.32 11.55 4.17
N PRO A 234 13.26 12.46 4.40
CA PRO A 234 14.04 12.47 5.64
C PRO A 234 13.19 12.55 6.91
N LEU A 235 12.00 13.20 6.86
CA LEU A 235 11.06 13.22 7.98
C LEU A 235 10.52 11.81 8.30
N LEU A 236 10.20 11.03 7.26
CA LEU A 236 9.76 9.64 7.42
C LEU A 236 10.89 8.78 7.99
N GLN A 237 12.08 8.89 7.44
CA GLN A 237 13.25 8.14 7.90
C GLN A 237 13.51 8.41 9.39
N GLN A 238 13.47 9.68 9.82
CA GLN A 238 13.62 10.05 11.22
C GLN A 238 12.51 9.46 12.09
N ALA A 239 11.24 9.54 11.66
CA ALA A 239 10.11 9.00 12.40
C ALA A 239 10.20 7.47 12.58
N LEU A 240 10.63 6.75 11.54
CA LEU A 240 10.83 5.30 11.59
C LEU A 240 11.98 4.92 12.54
N ARG A 241 13.12 5.59 12.47
CA ARG A 241 14.27 5.38 13.39
C ARG A 241 13.86 5.60 14.85
N THR A 242 13.11 6.67 15.13
CA THR A 242 12.61 6.97 16.49
C THR A 242 11.71 5.85 17.00
N LYS A 243 10.80 5.35 16.16
CA LYS A 243 9.93 4.23 16.51
C LYS A 243 10.75 2.98 16.85
N MET A 244 11.70 2.57 16.01
CA MET A 244 12.57 1.41 16.25
C MET A 244 13.35 1.53 17.57
N THR A 245 13.86 2.73 17.89
CA THR A 245 14.59 2.96 19.13
C THR A 245 13.71 2.81 20.36
N VAL A 246 12.47 3.28 20.32
CA VAL A 246 11.50 3.15 21.42
C VAL A 246 11.12 1.66 21.62
N GLU A 247 10.87 0.93 20.55
CA GLU A 247 10.53 -0.50 20.61
C GLU A 247 11.70 -1.35 21.14
N SER A 248 12.92 -1.09 20.70
CA SER A 248 14.11 -1.78 21.22
C SER A 248 14.33 -1.55 22.71
N ARG A 249 14.04 -0.33 23.22
CA ARG A 249 14.12 0.00 24.66
C ARG A 249 13.00 -0.64 25.48
N ALA A 250 11.84 -0.89 24.89
CA ALA A 250 10.72 -1.53 25.57
C ALA A 250 10.87 -3.06 25.64
N ALA A 251 11.71 -3.64 24.78
CA ALA A 251 12.00 -5.07 24.71
C ALA A 251 13.25 -5.50 25.53
N ALA A 252 14.04 -4.55 26.01
CA ALA A 252 15.21 -4.75 26.87
C ALA A 252 14.88 -4.56 28.35
#